data_8d23b0a987a3fda6b2093c2c32781dcd
#
_entry.id   8d23b0a987a3fda6b2093c2c32781dcd
#
_cell.length_a   1.000
_cell.length_b   1.000
_cell.length_c   1.000
_cell.angle_alpha   90.00
_cell.angle_beta   90.00
_cell.angle_gamma   90.00
#
_symmetry.space_group_name_H-M   'P 1'
#
loop_
_entity.id
_entity.type
_entity.pdbx_description
1 polymer ?
#
loop_
_entity_poly.entity_id
_entity_poly.type
_entity_poly.pdbx_seq_one_letter_code
_entity_poly.pdbx_strand_id
1 'polypeptide(L)'
;MSSFRIVEHQIPTSYVREFPHGLANNQEDQLHLAVKQYIPIDNPNPRPGDITLIGAHANGFPKELYEALWEDLQTQSKKHNFRIRSIWIADVAHQGASSVLNEHKLGNDPGWFDHPRDLTYLINLKRDEMPRPLFGLGHSMGGNNLVNVALFNPRLFTSLILLDPVIQPRTAELPPPGFKDPSPSVARLSTFRRDIWPSRAEAAKLFLKSPFYQKWDKRVFNSWIEHGLRECPTALHPEAHPPQVTLTTSVANEVHTFLRPNYEGYGSANPEKKIDRITHPDLDASMPNTHPFYRSEAPRTFNRLPELRPSVLYIFGSESEVSGDDFNEKKLAATGIGLGGSGGRAEGRVKGVTLEGIGHLIAMEAVERTAIETSSWIESELERWRKEEDEWEKDWRGKSLKEKQGITEQWKQAMGGDPRAKKREKPSKL
;
A
#
# COMPACT_ATOMS: atom_id res chain seq x y z
N MET A 1 6.81 23.27 -15.72
CA MET A 1 7.74 22.19 -16.12
C MET A 1 7.87 21.23 -14.95
N SER A 2 7.91 19.93 -15.21
CA SER A 2 8.08 18.95 -14.13
C SER A 2 9.43 19.09 -13.46
N SER A 3 9.48 18.94 -12.13
CA SER A 3 10.73 18.90 -11.36
C SER A 3 11.47 17.57 -11.52
N PHE A 4 10.88 16.62 -12.23
CA PHE A 4 11.39 15.26 -12.36
C PHE A 4 11.66 14.87 -13.81
N ARG A 5 12.71 14.08 -14.01
CA ARG A 5 12.86 13.18 -15.13
C ARG A 5 12.11 11.89 -14.80
N ILE A 6 11.18 11.50 -15.65
CA ILE A 6 10.36 10.31 -15.46
C ILE A 6 10.95 9.16 -16.29
N VAL A 7 11.07 7.99 -15.66
CA VAL A 7 11.46 6.74 -16.34
C VAL A 7 10.34 5.72 -16.10
N GLU A 8 9.83 5.16 -17.18
CA GLU A 8 8.82 4.12 -17.14
C GLU A 8 9.46 2.73 -17.18
N HIS A 9 8.92 1.83 -16.37
CA HIS A 9 9.37 0.44 -16.31
C HIS A 9 8.17 -0.49 -16.43
N GLN A 10 8.38 -1.62 -17.06
CA GLN A 10 7.47 -2.76 -17.02
C GLN A 10 8.16 -3.87 -16.24
N ILE A 11 7.60 -4.23 -15.09
CA ILE A 11 8.19 -5.18 -14.15
C ILE A 11 7.28 -6.39 -14.01
N PRO A 12 7.78 -7.63 -14.12
CA PRO A 12 6.96 -8.80 -13.85
C PRO A 12 6.47 -8.80 -12.40
N THR A 13 5.25 -9.28 -12.19
CA THR A 13 4.69 -9.46 -10.85
C THR A 13 5.31 -10.67 -10.14
N SER A 14 5.07 -10.80 -8.85
CA SER A 14 5.37 -12.02 -8.10
C SER A 14 4.60 -13.22 -8.69
N TYR A 15 5.17 -14.42 -8.52
CA TYR A 15 4.60 -15.65 -9.07
C TYR A 15 3.36 -16.08 -8.30
N VAL A 16 2.34 -16.58 -8.98
CA VAL A 16 1.03 -17.06 -8.50
C VAL A 16 0.24 -16.00 -7.70
N ARG A 17 -0.98 -15.74 -8.11
CA ARG A 17 -1.91 -14.84 -7.39
C ARG A 17 -2.51 -15.52 -6.17
N GLU A 18 -2.96 -14.73 -5.20
CA GLU A 18 -3.54 -15.23 -3.94
C GLU A 18 -4.79 -16.08 -4.19
N PHE A 19 -5.64 -15.66 -5.12
CA PHE A 19 -6.89 -16.35 -5.41
C PHE A 19 -6.90 -16.95 -6.83
N PRO A 20 -7.49 -18.16 -7.03
CA PRO A 20 -7.51 -18.82 -8.33
C PRO A 20 -8.14 -17.98 -9.44
N HIS A 21 -9.23 -17.26 -9.14
CA HIS A 21 -9.91 -16.41 -10.11
C HIS A 21 -9.26 -15.02 -10.29
N GLY A 22 -8.11 -14.79 -9.69
CA GLY A 22 -7.28 -13.60 -9.96
C GLY A 22 -6.71 -13.56 -11.38
N LEU A 23 -6.65 -14.72 -12.05
CA LEU A 23 -6.25 -14.90 -13.45
C LEU A 23 -7.38 -15.52 -14.28
N ALA A 24 -7.51 -15.08 -15.54
CA ALA A 24 -8.61 -15.50 -16.41
C ALA A 24 -8.38 -16.88 -17.05
N ASN A 25 -7.14 -17.22 -17.38
CA ASN A 25 -6.83 -18.39 -18.22
C ASN A 25 -5.99 -19.40 -17.45
N ASN A 26 -4.68 -19.14 -17.34
CA ASN A 26 -3.73 -20.05 -16.71
C ASN A 26 -3.22 -19.45 -15.41
N GLN A 27 -3.18 -20.27 -14.34
CA GLN A 27 -2.69 -19.84 -13.01
C GLN A 27 -1.21 -19.42 -13.00
N GLU A 28 -0.48 -19.76 -14.05
CA GLU A 28 0.93 -19.45 -14.23
C GLU A 28 1.16 -18.26 -15.17
N ASP A 29 0.10 -17.60 -15.65
CA ASP A 29 0.23 -16.42 -16.50
C ASP A 29 0.98 -15.30 -15.80
N GLN A 30 2.08 -14.85 -16.43
CA GLN A 30 2.86 -13.73 -15.92
C GLN A 30 2.13 -12.41 -16.14
N LEU A 31 1.79 -11.72 -15.06
CA LEU A 31 1.34 -10.33 -15.10
C LEU A 31 2.52 -9.36 -15.01
N HIS A 32 2.28 -8.10 -15.34
CA HIS A 32 3.28 -7.03 -15.28
C HIS A 32 2.73 -5.80 -14.57
N LEU A 33 3.61 -5.09 -13.87
CA LEU A 33 3.34 -3.77 -13.32
C LEU A 33 3.85 -2.69 -14.27
N ALA A 34 3.05 -1.69 -14.52
CA ALA A 34 3.48 -0.41 -15.06
C ALA A 34 3.98 0.46 -13.90
N VAL A 35 5.26 0.80 -13.91
CA VAL A 35 5.94 1.52 -12.84
C VAL A 35 6.51 2.81 -13.36
N LYS A 36 6.35 3.91 -12.63
CA LYS A 36 7.06 5.17 -12.88
C LYS A 36 8.10 5.43 -11.80
N GLN A 37 9.28 5.82 -12.25
CA GLN A 37 10.38 6.33 -11.43
C GLN A 37 10.55 7.81 -11.72
N TYR A 38 10.40 8.64 -10.68
CA TYR A 38 10.58 10.08 -10.74
C TYR A 38 11.93 10.44 -10.13
N ILE A 39 12.83 10.97 -10.95
CA ILE A 39 14.19 11.36 -10.55
C ILE A 39 14.28 12.87 -10.56
N PRO A 40 14.53 13.54 -9.41
CA PRO A 40 14.62 15.00 -9.36
C PRO A 40 15.68 15.54 -10.31
N ILE A 41 15.32 16.54 -11.14
CA ILE A 41 16.24 17.15 -12.11
C ILE A 41 17.39 17.86 -11.39
N ASP A 42 17.14 18.41 -10.21
CA ASP A 42 18.13 19.12 -9.38
C ASP A 42 18.97 18.17 -8.50
N ASN A 43 18.72 16.85 -8.57
CA ASN A 43 19.53 15.82 -7.90
C ASN A 43 19.94 14.69 -8.84
N PRO A 44 20.65 14.97 -9.95
CA PRO A 44 21.02 13.94 -10.93
C PRO A 44 22.06 12.93 -10.41
N ASN A 45 22.82 13.31 -9.35
CA ASN A 45 23.85 12.48 -8.72
C ASN A 45 23.55 12.33 -7.22
N PRO A 46 22.60 11.46 -6.84
CA PRO A 46 22.18 11.29 -5.47
C PRO A 46 23.29 10.69 -4.61
N ARG A 47 23.35 11.13 -3.33
CA ARG A 47 24.37 10.73 -2.35
C ARG A 47 23.81 9.69 -1.38
N PRO A 48 24.65 8.95 -0.65
CA PRO A 48 24.21 8.18 0.51
C PRO A 48 23.44 9.06 1.50
N GLY A 49 22.26 8.58 1.95
CA GLY A 49 21.36 9.34 2.82
C GLY A 49 20.30 10.17 2.09
N ASP A 50 20.37 10.34 0.76
CA ASP A 50 19.26 10.83 -0.05
C ASP A 50 18.15 9.75 -0.07
N ILE A 51 16.89 10.16 0.17
CA ILE A 51 15.79 9.22 0.40
C ILE A 51 15.25 8.61 -0.90
N THR A 52 14.87 7.35 -0.81
CA THR A 52 14.00 6.72 -1.82
C THR A 52 12.58 6.65 -1.26
N LEU A 53 11.58 7.06 -2.06
CA LEU A 53 10.17 6.97 -1.70
C LEU A 53 9.46 5.92 -2.55
N ILE A 54 8.69 5.05 -1.91
CA ILE A 54 7.83 4.05 -2.56
C ILE A 54 6.38 4.45 -2.37
N GLY A 55 5.70 4.76 -3.47
CA GLY A 55 4.28 5.10 -3.49
C GLY A 55 3.40 3.87 -3.66
N ALA A 56 2.18 3.90 -3.09
CA ALA A 56 1.12 2.95 -3.36
C ALA A 56 -0.24 3.66 -3.42
N HIS A 57 -0.94 3.50 -4.54
CA HIS A 57 -2.15 4.26 -4.86
C HIS A 57 -3.44 3.69 -4.23
N ALA A 58 -4.49 4.52 -4.18
CA ALA A 58 -5.83 4.11 -3.76
C ALA A 58 -6.53 3.31 -4.86
N ASN A 59 -7.51 2.49 -4.48
CA ASN A 59 -8.31 1.69 -5.41
C ASN A 59 -9.00 2.57 -6.48
N GLY A 60 -8.86 2.18 -7.73
CA GLY A 60 -9.50 2.82 -8.89
C GLY A 60 -8.75 4.03 -9.48
N PHE A 61 -7.70 4.51 -8.81
CA PHE A 61 -6.95 5.71 -9.22
C PHE A 61 -5.55 5.37 -9.72
N PRO A 62 -5.19 5.79 -10.96
CA PRO A 62 -3.87 5.51 -11.50
C PRO A 62 -2.78 6.27 -10.74
N LYS A 63 -1.56 5.74 -10.78
CA LYS A 63 -0.36 6.27 -10.11
C LYS A 63 -0.04 7.72 -10.45
N GLU A 64 -0.42 8.18 -11.63
CA GLU A 64 -0.17 9.54 -12.11
C GLU A 64 -0.91 10.62 -11.30
N LEU A 65 -1.97 10.26 -10.58
CA LEU A 65 -2.69 11.21 -9.74
C LEU A 65 -1.86 11.72 -8.55
N TYR A 66 -0.76 11.05 -8.26
CA TYR A 66 0.16 11.44 -7.19
C TYR A 66 1.27 12.40 -7.67
N GLU A 67 1.37 12.68 -8.97
CA GLU A 67 2.43 13.53 -9.54
C GLU A 67 2.41 14.95 -8.94
N ALA A 68 1.23 15.52 -8.71
CA ALA A 68 1.11 16.82 -8.02
C ALA A 68 1.67 16.78 -6.60
N LEU A 69 1.45 15.69 -5.87
CA LEU A 69 2.01 15.50 -4.53
C LEU A 69 3.54 15.33 -4.57
N TRP A 70 4.06 14.65 -5.58
CA TRP A 70 5.51 14.51 -5.76
C TRP A 70 6.19 15.86 -6.02
N GLU A 71 5.59 16.73 -6.85
CA GLU A 71 6.08 18.08 -7.13
C GLU A 71 6.11 18.95 -5.86
N ASP A 72 5.02 18.92 -5.08
CA ASP A 72 4.93 19.67 -3.84
C ASP A 72 5.90 19.12 -2.78
N LEU A 73 6.06 17.79 -2.70
CA LEU A 73 7.02 17.14 -1.81
C LEU A 73 8.48 17.49 -2.17
N GLN A 74 8.82 17.52 -3.46
CA GLN A 74 10.13 17.97 -3.93
C GLN A 74 10.40 19.44 -3.56
N THR A 75 9.37 20.26 -3.60
CA THR A 75 9.47 21.67 -3.18
C THR A 75 9.67 21.78 -1.66
N GLN A 76 8.92 21.02 -0.87
CA GLN A 76 9.02 21.01 0.58
C GLN A 76 10.34 20.39 1.07
N SER A 77 10.89 19.39 0.37
CA SER A 77 12.16 18.74 0.76
C SER A 77 13.32 19.73 0.94
N LYS A 78 13.33 20.81 0.14
CA LYS A 78 14.32 21.88 0.20
C LYS A 78 14.21 22.73 1.48
N LYS A 79 13.00 22.83 2.05
CA LYS A 79 12.75 23.57 3.30
C LYS A 79 13.06 22.71 4.53
N HIS A 80 13.01 21.38 4.37
CA HIS A 80 13.15 20.39 5.43
C HIS A 80 14.49 19.63 5.40
N ASN A 81 15.52 20.20 4.73
CA ASN A 81 16.91 19.71 4.72
C ASN A 81 17.08 18.22 4.38
N PHE A 82 16.21 17.67 3.52
CA PHE A 82 16.44 16.35 2.94
C PHE A 82 16.40 16.41 1.41
N ARG A 83 16.98 15.41 0.78
CA ARG A 83 17.01 15.29 -0.67
C ARG A 83 16.35 14.00 -1.10
N ILE A 84 15.56 14.07 -2.15
CA ILE A 84 14.95 12.92 -2.78
C ILE A 84 15.91 12.36 -3.83
N ARG A 85 16.23 11.07 -3.71
CA ARG A 85 16.94 10.29 -4.74
C ARG A 85 16.02 9.96 -5.90
N SER A 86 14.91 9.35 -5.58
CA SER A 86 13.87 8.99 -6.54
C SER A 86 12.56 8.63 -5.82
N ILE A 87 11.46 8.75 -6.53
CA ILE A 87 10.15 8.27 -6.10
C ILE A 87 9.72 7.18 -7.08
N TRP A 88 9.24 6.07 -6.55
CA TRP A 88 8.76 4.95 -7.35
C TRP A 88 7.31 4.65 -6.99
N ILE A 89 6.47 4.48 -7.99
CA ILE A 89 5.09 4.06 -7.79
C ILE A 89 4.66 3.13 -8.94
N ALA A 90 4.00 2.04 -8.59
CA ALA A 90 3.44 1.08 -9.53
C ALA A 90 1.92 1.12 -9.48
N ASP A 91 1.26 0.97 -10.62
CA ASP A 91 -0.14 0.56 -10.61
C ASP A 91 -0.26 -0.90 -10.15
N VAL A 92 -1.29 -1.19 -9.34
CA VAL A 92 -1.65 -2.57 -9.00
C VAL A 92 -1.92 -3.37 -10.28
N ALA A 93 -1.57 -4.64 -10.34
CA ALA A 93 -1.58 -5.45 -11.57
C ALA A 93 -2.91 -5.41 -12.35
N HIS A 94 -4.04 -5.20 -11.69
CA HIS A 94 -5.37 -5.10 -12.29
C HIS A 94 -5.93 -3.68 -12.35
N GLN A 95 -5.08 -2.65 -12.16
CA GLN A 95 -5.50 -1.24 -12.18
C GLN A 95 -4.58 -0.37 -13.03
N GLY A 96 -5.05 0.83 -13.40
CA GLY A 96 -4.26 1.79 -14.15
C GLY A 96 -3.63 1.20 -15.42
N ALA A 97 -2.45 1.67 -15.77
CA ALA A 97 -1.70 1.18 -16.92
C ALA A 97 -1.28 -0.30 -16.79
N SER A 98 -1.14 -0.83 -15.56
CA SER A 98 -0.90 -2.27 -15.35
C SER A 98 -2.07 -3.11 -15.86
N SER A 99 -3.31 -2.67 -15.63
CA SER A 99 -4.49 -3.41 -16.12
C SER A 99 -4.56 -3.46 -17.65
N VAL A 100 -4.05 -2.42 -18.32
CA VAL A 100 -3.95 -2.40 -19.78
C VAL A 100 -2.93 -3.43 -20.28
N LEU A 101 -1.76 -3.52 -19.64
CA LEU A 101 -0.73 -4.52 -19.96
C LEU A 101 -1.24 -5.96 -19.76
N ASN A 102 -2.13 -6.15 -18.79
CA ASN A 102 -2.59 -7.46 -18.35
C ASN A 102 -4.00 -7.82 -18.85
N GLU A 103 -4.64 -6.98 -19.66
CA GLU A 103 -6.07 -7.01 -19.98
C GLU A 103 -6.64 -8.40 -20.30
N HIS A 104 -5.92 -9.20 -21.09
CA HIS A 104 -6.38 -10.53 -21.51
C HIS A 104 -6.03 -11.67 -20.54
N LYS A 105 -5.43 -11.34 -19.38
CA LYS A 105 -4.99 -12.30 -18.36
C LYS A 105 -5.70 -12.12 -17.02
N LEU A 106 -6.35 -10.98 -16.82
CA LEU A 106 -7.01 -10.65 -15.55
C LEU A 106 -8.29 -11.43 -15.35
N GLY A 107 -8.44 -12.00 -14.16
CA GLY A 107 -9.69 -12.56 -13.68
C GLY A 107 -10.51 -11.54 -12.88
N ASN A 108 -11.50 -12.03 -12.15
CA ASN A 108 -12.48 -11.23 -11.42
C ASN A 108 -12.35 -11.32 -9.88
N ASP A 109 -11.25 -11.87 -9.38
CA ASP A 109 -11.02 -12.05 -7.94
C ASP A 109 -9.60 -11.60 -7.53
N PRO A 110 -9.29 -10.28 -7.58
CA PRO A 110 -7.99 -9.77 -7.21
C PRO A 110 -7.80 -9.79 -5.68
N GLY A 111 -6.65 -10.31 -5.22
CA GLY A 111 -6.21 -10.23 -3.83
C GLY A 111 -5.46 -8.92 -3.54
N TRP A 112 -5.74 -8.28 -2.40
CA TRP A 112 -4.97 -7.10 -1.99
C TRP A 112 -3.53 -7.45 -1.64
N PHE A 113 -3.28 -8.64 -1.11
CA PHE A 113 -1.95 -9.07 -0.70
C PHE A 113 -1.05 -9.48 -1.87
N ASP A 114 -1.58 -9.52 -3.07
CA ASP A 114 -0.76 -9.66 -4.28
C ASP A 114 0.17 -8.46 -4.48
N HIS A 115 -0.34 -7.24 -4.32
CA HIS A 115 0.46 -6.04 -4.56
C HIS A 115 1.63 -5.84 -3.58
N PRO A 116 1.53 -6.10 -2.27
CA PRO A 116 2.68 -6.13 -1.36
C PRO A 116 3.78 -7.10 -1.79
N ARG A 117 3.44 -8.27 -2.32
CA ARG A 117 4.41 -9.24 -2.87
C ARG A 117 5.07 -8.69 -4.13
N ASP A 118 4.28 -8.08 -5.01
CA ASP A 118 4.76 -7.44 -6.24
C ASP A 118 5.70 -6.27 -5.93
N LEU A 119 5.36 -5.41 -4.97
CA LEU A 119 6.22 -4.30 -4.53
C LEU A 119 7.51 -4.82 -3.88
N THR A 120 7.43 -5.87 -3.06
CA THR A 120 8.63 -6.50 -2.48
C THR A 120 9.54 -7.04 -3.59
N TYR A 121 8.97 -7.67 -4.61
CA TYR A 121 9.73 -8.16 -5.77
C TYR A 121 10.36 -7.01 -6.57
N LEU A 122 9.60 -5.96 -6.88
CA LEU A 122 10.10 -4.74 -7.53
C LEU A 122 11.30 -4.14 -6.78
N ILE A 123 11.16 -3.95 -5.45
CA ILE A 123 12.21 -3.35 -4.61
C ILE A 123 13.48 -4.23 -4.63
N ASN A 124 13.34 -5.54 -4.53
CA ASN A 124 14.49 -6.45 -4.60
C ASN A 124 15.15 -6.46 -5.97
N LEU A 125 14.37 -6.41 -7.06
CA LEU A 125 14.88 -6.34 -8.41
C LEU A 125 15.64 -5.03 -8.68
N LYS A 126 15.18 -3.93 -8.10
CA LYS A 126 15.70 -2.57 -8.28
C LYS A 126 16.54 -2.07 -7.08
N ARG A 127 16.98 -2.95 -6.18
CA ARG A 127 17.65 -2.60 -4.92
C ARG A 127 18.83 -1.66 -5.08
N ASP A 128 19.59 -1.78 -6.15
CA ASP A 128 20.77 -0.94 -6.39
C ASP A 128 20.38 0.51 -6.74
N GLU A 129 19.15 0.71 -7.26
CA GLU A 129 18.55 2.02 -7.52
C GLU A 129 17.75 2.55 -6.31
N MET A 130 17.46 1.68 -5.32
CA MET A 130 16.67 1.95 -4.12
C MET A 130 17.44 1.71 -2.82
N PRO A 131 18.64 2.33 -2.62
CA PRO A 131 19.34 2.17 -1.35
C PRO A 131 18.57 2.85 -0.21
N ARG A 132 18.81 2.38 1.03
CA ARG A 132 18.31 3.03 2.25
C ARG A 132 18.87 4.44 2.43
N PRO A 133 18.12 5.38 3.05
CA PRO A 133 16.82 5.19 3.71
C PRO A 133 15.65 5.15 2.73
N LEU A 134 14.70 4.22 2.96
CA LEU A 134 13.46 4.14 2.21
C LEU A 134 12.27 4.62 3.04
N PHE A 135 11.37 5.37 2.41
CA PHE A 135 10.10 5.78 2.96
C PHE A 135 8.96 5.23 2.10
N GLY A 136 7.86 4.84 2.74
CA GLY A 136 6.66 4.44 2.03
C GLY A 136 5.56 5.50 2.16
N LEU A 137 4.87 5.86 1.07
CA LEU A 137 3.68 6.70 1.10
C LEU A 137 2.52 5.94 0.44
N GLY A 138 1.54 5.55 1.25
CA GLY A 138 0.39 4.77 0.78
C GLY A 138 -0.94 5.43 1.08
N HIS A 139 -1.83 5.44 0.09
CA HIS A 139 -3.16 6.02 0.20
C HIS A 139 -4.23 4.93 0.21
N SER A 140 -5.15 4.96 1.17
CA SER A 140 -6.29 4.04 1.21
C SER A 140 -5.85 2.56 1.22
N MET A 141 -6.23 1.78 0.20
CA MET A 141 -5.72 0.43 -0.05
C MET A 141 -4.20 0.38 -0.14
N GLY A 142 -3.57 1.38 -0.77
CA GLY A 142 -2.11 1.48 -0.88
C GLY A 142 -1.43 1.58 0.49
N GLY A 143 -2.08 2.20 1.47
CA GLY A 143 -1.61 2.22 2.86
C GLY A 143 -1.60 0.81 3.48
N ASN A 144 -2.66 0.03 3.27
CA ASN A 144 -2.72 -1.37 3.65
C ASN A 144 -1.58 -2.18 2.99
N ASN A 145 -1.37 -1.96 1.70
CA ASN A 145 -0.33 -2.66 0.94
C ASN A 145 1.07 -2.39 1.50
N LEU A 146 1.43 -1.13 1.77
CA LEU A 146 2.76 -0.78 2.31
C LEU A 146 2.98 -1.29 3.74
N VAL A 147 1.95 -1.32 4.57
CA VAL A 147 2.03 -1.97 5.89
C VAL A 147 2.41 -3.44 5.74
N ASN A 148 1.80 -4.16 4.79
CA ASN A 148 2.14 -5.56 4.55
C ASN A 148 3.55 -5.75 3.96
N VAL A 149 4.03 -4.86 3.08
CA VAL A 149 5.45 -4.86 2.66
C VAL A 149 6.38 -4.73 3.87
N ALA A 150 6.06 -3.81 4.80
CA ALA A 150 6.86 -3.59 6.01
C ALA A 150 6.81 -4.77 7.00
N LEU A 151 5.66 -5.43 7.12
CA LEU A 151 5.52 -6.63 7.96
C LEU A 151 6.33 -7.81 7.45
N PHE A 152 6.48 -7.96 6.12
CA PHE A 152 7.38 -8.96 5.53
C PHE A 152 8.86 -8.56 5.62
N ASN A 153 9.14 -7.24 5.59
CA ASN A 153 10.49 -6.68 5.52
C ASN A 153 10.69 -5.63 6.62
N PRO A 154 10.80 -6.00 7.91
CA PRO A 154 10.69 -5.07 9.04
C PRO A 154 11.75 -3.96 9.09
N ARG A 155 12.89 -4.11 8.41
CA ARG A 155 13.97 -3.12 8.33
C ARG A 155 14.06 -2.39 6.98
N LEU A 156 13.10 -2.64 6.08
CA LEU A 156 13.12 -2.05 4.74
C LEU A 156 12.85 -0.56 4.79
N PHE A 157 11.73 -0.17 5.40
CA PHE A 157 11.33 1.23 5.51
C PHE A 157 11.88 1.87 6.79
N THR A 158 12.37 3.09 6.64
CA THR A 158 12.65 3.97 7.77
C THR A 158 11.35 4.41 8.42
N SER A 159 10.36 4.80 7.60
CA SER A 159 9.02 5.18 8.05
C SER A 159 7.98 4.98 6.96
N LEU A 160 6.71 4.88 7.37
CA LEU A 160 5.54 4.90 6.50
C LEU A 160 4.73 6.17 6.70
N ILE A 161 4.22 6.73 5.62
CA ILE A 161 3.23 7.81 5.58
C ILE A 161 1.94 7.21 5.00
N LEU A 162 0.89 7.16 5.80
CA LEU A 162 -0.36 6.48 5.48
C LEU A 162 -1.50 7.50 5.38
N LEU A 163 -1.94 7.75 4.15
CA LEU A 163 -3.02 8.68 3.84
C LEU A 163 -4.35 7.92 3.93
N ASP A 164 -5.10 8.16 4.96
CA ASP A 164 -6.42 7.58 5.25
C ASP A 164 -6.51 6.07 4.93
N PRO A 165 -5.63 5.23 5.52
CA PRO A 165 -5.46 3.85 5.11
C PRO A 165 -6.67 2.99 5.46
N VAL A 166 -7.09 2.10 4.53
CA VAL A 166 -8.13 1.10 4.77
C VAL A 166 -7.54 -0.07 5.56
N ILE A 167 -7.39 0.15 6.84
CA ILE A 167 -6.96 -0.81 7.86
C ILE A 167 -7.95 -0.69 9.01
N GLN A 168 -8.83 -1.67 9.19
CA GLN A 168 -9.96 -1.58 10.10
C GLN A 168 -10.10 -2.88 10.89
N PRO A 169 -10.56 -2.83 12.17
CA PRO A 169 -10.71 -4.03 13.00
C PRO A 169 -11.85 -4.96 12.57
N ARG A 170 -12.71 -4.49 11.66
CA ARG A 170 -13.84 -5.25 11.11
C ARG A 170 -13.84 -5.16 9.60
N THR A 171 -14.36 -6.21 8.95
CA THR A 171 -14.78 -6.14 7.55
C THR A 171 -15.89 -5.09 7.43
N ALA A 172 -15.87 -4.30 6.36
CA ALA A 172 -17.00 -3.42 6.07
C ALA A 172 -18.26 -4.29 5.92
N GLU A 173 -19.14 -4.21 6.88
CA GLU A 173 -20.45 -4.88 6.81
C GLU A 173 -21.32 -4.08 5.85
N LEU A 174 -21.64 -4.67 4.71
CA LEU A 174 -22.70 -4.13 3.88
C LEU A 174 -24.03 -4.36 4.60
N PRO A 175 -24.92 -3.36 4.64
CA PRO A 175 -26.23 -3.54 5.24
C PRO A 175 -26.98 -4.68 4.54
N PRO A 176 -27.78 -5.48 5.26
CA PRO A 176 -28.51 -6.59 4.67
C PRO A 176 -29.43 -6.11 3.53
N PRO A 177 -29.71 -6.97 2.54
CA PRO A 177 -30.66 -6.65 1.47
C PRO A 177 -32.00 -6.16 2.02
N GLY A 178 -32.45 -5.02 1.51
CA GLY A 178 -33.67 -4.37 2.00
C GLY A 178 -33.46 -3.34 3.10
N PHE A 179 -32.27 -3.23 3.66
CA PHE A 179 -31.92 -2.11 4.53
C PHE A 179 -31.84 -0.83 3.69
N LYS A 180 -32.65 0.16 4.02
CA LYS A 180 -32.59 1.47 3.39
C LYS A 180 -31.45 2.26 4.01
N ASP A 181 -30.23 2.03 3.53
CA ASP A 181 -29.11 2.91 3.84
C ASP A 181 -29.33 4.24 3.11
N PRO A 182 -29.40 5.37 3.83
CA PRO A 182 -29.48 6.68 3.19
C PRO A 182 -28.23 7.04 2.39
N SER A 183 -27.09 6.41 2.69
CA SER A 183 -25.80 6.68 2.02
C SER A 183 -25.34 5.42 1.26
N PRO A 184 -25.41 5.41 -0.09
CA PRO A 184 -24.95 4.26 -0.86
C PRO A 184 -23.44 4.10 -0.69
N SER A 185 -22.99 2.86 -0.40
CA SER A 185 -21.57 2.54 -0.29
C SER A 185 -20.81 2.89 -1.57
N VAL A 186 -19.51 3.22 -1.45
CA VAL A 186 -18.64 3.52 -2.61
C VAL A 186 -18.64 2.37 -3.64
N ALA A 187 -18.67 1.11 -3.18
CA ALA A 187 -18.78 -0.05 -4.07
C ALA A 187 -20.07 -0.04 -4.88
N ARG A 188 -21.21 0.33 -4.27
CA ARG A 188 -22.49 0.46 -4.97
C ARG A 188 -22.47 1.60 -5.98
N LEU A 189 -21.95 2.76 -5.61
CA LEU A 189 -21.81 3.90 -6.52
C LEU A 189 -20.93 3.53 -7.72
N SER A 190 -19.81 2.87 -7.50
CA SER A 190 -18.92 2.42 -8.57
C SER A 190 -19.57 1.37 -9.46
N THR A 191 -20.34 0.43 -8.91
CA THR A 191 -21.03 -0.62 -9.69
C THR A 191 -21.96 -0.06 -10.76
N PHE A 192 -22.64 1.04 -10.47
CA PHE A 192 -23.65 1.61 -11.37
C PHE A 192 -23.20 2.89 -12.06
N ARG A 193 -21.93 3.28 -11.95
CA ARG A 193 -21.44 4.47 -12.64
C ARG A 193 -21.29 4.24 -14.14
N ARG A 194 -21.38 5.34 -14.90
CA ARG A 194 -21.06 5.33 -16.33
C ARG A 194 -19.58 5.00 -16.51
N ASP A 195 -19.26 4.22 -17.52
CA ASP A 195 -17.90 3.80 -17.87
C ASP A 195 -17.53 4.01 -19.33
N ILE A 196 -18.44 4.50 -20.20
CA ILE A 196 -18.17 4.89 -21.59
C ILE A 196 -18.64 6.31 -21.86
N TRP A 197 -17.80 7.08 -22.54
CA TRP A 197 -18.08 8.46 -22.98
C TRP A 197 -17.77 8.61 -24.48
N PRO A 198 -18.49 9.53 -25.20
CA PRO A 198 -18.28 9.77 -26.62
C PRO A 198 -16.85 10.21 -26.96
N SER A 199 -16.20 10.92 -26.04
CA SER A 199 -14.80 11.34 -26.16
C SER A 199 -14.24 11.74 -24.79
N ARG A 200 -12.93 11.85 -24.69
CA ARG A 200 -12.21 12.35 -23.51
C ARG A 200 -12.67 13.76 -23.11
N ALA A 201 -12.93 14.62 -24.10
CA ALA A 201 -13.42 15.98 -23.86
C ALA A 201 -14.83 16.00 -23.25
N GLU A 202 -15.73 15.12 -23.72
CA GLU A 202 -17.08 15.00 -23.14
C GLU A 202 -17.06 14.38 -21.75
N ALA A 203 -16.18 13.41 -21.50
CA ALA A 203 -15.96 12.88 -20.14
C ALA A 203 -15.50 14.00 -19.18
N ALA A 204 -14.51 14.79 -19.58
CA ALA A 204 -14.00 15.91 -18.78
C ALA A 204 -15.08 16.93 -18.42
N LYS A 205 -15.93 17.32 -19.39
CA LYS A 205 -17.07 18.23 -19.15
C LYS A 205 -18.06 17.67 -18.13
N LEU A 206 -18.30 16.36 -18.13
CA LEU A 206 -19.20 15.72 -17.18
C LEU A 206 -18.59 15.63 -15.78
N PHE A 207 -17.30 15.28 -15.70
CA PHE A 207 -16.59 15.22 -14.42
C PHE A 207 -16.54 16.59 -13.73
N LEU A 208 -16.28 17.66 -14.47
CA LEU A 208 -16.30 19.03 -13.93
C LEU A 208 -17.65 19.48 -13.32
N LYS A 209 -18.75 18.83 -13.70
CA LYS A 209 -20.07 19.10 -13.10
C LYS A 209 -20.28 18.39 -11.77
N SER A 210 -19.47 17.37 -11.46
CA SER A 210 -19.61 16.59 -10.25
C SER A 210 -18.93 17.27 -9.07
N PRO A 211 -19.63 17.50 -7.93
CA PRO A 211 -19.02 18.02 -6.71
C PRO A 211 -17.82 17.19 -6.23
N PHE A 212 -17.81 15.90 -6.51
CA PHE A 212 -16.71 15.00 -6.19
C PHE A 212 -15.38 15.46 -6.81
N TYR A 213 -15.36 15.74 -8.12
CA TYR A 213 -14.14 16.19 -8.81
C TYR A 213 -13.84 17.68 -8.60
N GLN A 214 -14.83 18.50 -8.21
CA GLN A 214 -14.64 19.92 -7.93
C GLN A 214 -13.79 20.19 -6.68
N LYS A 215 -13.70 19.22 -5.76
CA LYS A 215 -12.84 19.29 -4.57
C LYS A 215 -11.36 19.05 -4.89
N TRP A 216 -11.04 18.48 -6.06
CA TRP A 216 -9.69 18.07 -6.40
C TRP A 216 -8.78 19.24 -6.81
N ASP A 217 -7.49 19.13 -6.51
CA ASP A 217 -6.46 19.98 -7.11
C ASP A 217 -6.54 19.88 -8.65
N LYS A 218 -6.44 21.02 -9.31
CA LYS A 218 -6.54 21.08 -10.78
C LYS A 218 -5.51 20.25 -11.50
N ARG A 219 -4.29 20.13 -10.94
CA ARG A 219 -3.22 19.29 -11.49
C ARG A 219 -3.64 17.82 -11.47
N VAL A 220 -4.20 17.38 -10.35
CA VAL A 220 -4.71 16.00 -10.17
C VAL A 220 -5.90 15.75 -11.10
N PHE A 221 -6.83 16.68 -11.22
CA PHE A 221 -7.95 16.55 -12.14
C PHE A 221 -7.49 16.43 -13.61
N ASN A 222 -6.51 17.21 -14.03
CA ASN A 222 -5.95 17.12 -15.38
C ASN A 222 -5.28 15.76 -15.61
N SER A 223 -4.52 15.28 -14.62
CA SER A 223 -3.91 13.95 -14.65
C SER A 223 -4.97 12.84 -14.72
N TRP A 224 -6.11 12.99 -14.03
CA TRP A 224 -7.24 12.07 -14.15
C TRP A 224 -7.81 12.02 -15.57
N ILE A 225 -7.99 13.16 -16.22
CA ILE A 225 -8.47 13.21 -17.60
C ILE A 225 -7.49 12.53 -18.56
N GLU A 226 -6.21 12.66 -18.31
CA GLU A 226 -5.16 12.07 -19.15
C GLU A 226 -4.99 10.56 -18.93
N HIS A 227 -4.87 10.13 -17.68
CA HIS A 227 -4.47 8.77 -17.31
C HIS A 227 -5.61 7.90 -16.77
N GLY A 228 -6.67 8.50 -16.24
CA GLY A 228 -7.85 7.78 -15.74
C GLY A 228 -8.78 7.26 -16.85
N LEU A 229 -8.58 7.74 -18.08
CA LEU A 229 -9.34 7.36 -19.27
C LEU A 229 -8.43 6.76 -20.33
N ARG A 230 -8.95 5.78 -21.10
CA ARG A 230 -8.29 5.18 -22.27
C ARG A 230 -9.26 5.08 -23.45
N GLU A 231 -8.73 5.01 -24.66
CA GLU A 231 -9.50 4.83 -25.87
C GLU A 231 -10.07 3.41 -25.98
N CYS A 232 -11.24 3.31 -26.60
CA CYS A 232 -11.82 2.06 -27.02
C CYS A 232 -11.25 1.64 -28.40
N PRO A 233 -11.32 0.34 -28.79
CA PRO A 233 -11.96 -0.76 -28.08
C PRO A 233 -11.14 -1.31 -26.92
N THR A 234 -11.80 -2.05 -26.00
CA THR A 234 -11.18 -2.78 -24.90
C THR A 234 -11.79 -4.18 -24.84
N ALA A 235 -11.21 -5.08 -24.04
CA ALA A 235 -11.77 -6.42 -23.86
C ALA A 235 -13.20 -6.41 -23.31
N LEU A 236 -13.55 -5.41 -22.49
CA LEU A 236 -14.89 -5.25 -21.93
C LEU A 236 -15.86 -4.46 -22.84
N HIS A 237 -15.33 -3.70 -23.79
CA HIS A 237 -16.09 -2.86 -24.73
C HIS A 237 -15.56 -3.05 -26.15
N PRO A 238 -15.68 -4.28 -26.72
CA PRO A 238 -15.14 -4.60 -28.05
C PRO A 238 -15.91 -3.91 -29.18
N GLU A 239 -17.14 -3.49 -28.94
CA GLU A 239 -18.02 -2.80 -29.90
C GLU A 239 -17.82 -1.29 -29.93
N ALA A 240 -17.15 -0.72 -28.93
CA ALA A 240 -16.89 0.72 -28.87
C ALA A 240 -15.63 1.08 -29.67
N HIS A 241 -15.67 2.25 -30.34
CA HIS A 241 -14.59 2.69 -31.26
C HIS A 241 -14.16 4.13 -30.98
N PRO A 242 -12.94 4.53 -31.34
CA PRO A 242 -12.51 5.91 -31.24
C PRO A 242 -13.50 6.87 -31.94
N PRO A 243 -13.78 8.06 -31.39
CA PRO A 243 -13.12 8.69 -30.24
C PRO A 243 -13.71 8.35 -28.85
N GLN A 244 -14.48 7.26 -28.75
CA GLN A 244 -15.04 6.82 -27.46
C GLN A 244 -13.92 6.42 -26.50
N VAL A 245 -14.13 6.74 -25.21
CA VAL A 245 -13.19 6.41 -24.14
C VAL A 245 -13.90 5.70 -23.00
N THR A 246 -13.16 4.86 -22.30
CA THR A 246 -13.57 4.20 -21.07
C THR A 246 -12.55 4.48 -19.96
N LEU A 247 -12.82 3.94 -18.75
CA LEU A 247 -11.89 4.03 -17.63
C LEU A 247 -10.65 3.16 -17.86
N THR A 248 -9.48 3.66 -17.50
CA THR A 248 -8.24 2.87 -17.53
C THR A 248 -8.30 1.71 -16.53
N THR A 249 -8.73 1.96 -15.28
CA THR A 249 -9.18 0.90 -14.36
C THR A 249 -10.66 0.65 -14.63
N SER A 250 -11.02 -0.51 -15.14
CA SER A 250 -12.42 -0.84 -15.42
C SER A 250 -13.28 -0.80 -14.16
N VAL A 251 -14.58 -0.54 -14.31
CA VAL A 251 -15.55 -0.64 -13.21
C VAL A 251 -15.47 -2.00 -12.52
N ALA A 252 -15.32 -3.08 -13.29
CA ALA A 252 -15.20 -4.42 -12.76
C ALA A 252 -13.97 -4.57 -11.85
N ASN A 253 -12.80 -4.14 -12.31
CA ASN A 253 -11.55 -4.21 -11.52
C ASN A 253 -11.63 -3.37 -10.23
N GLU A 254 -12.24 -2.20 -10.29
CA GLU A 254 -12.45 -1.36 -9.12
C GLU A 254 -13.38 -2.00 -8.10
N VAL A 255 -14.53 -2.50 -8.56
CA VAL A 255 -15.58 -3.10 -7.69
C VAL A 255 -15.11 -4.41 -7.07
N HIS A 256 -14.44 -5.28 -7.84
CA HIS A 256 -13.86 -6.52 -7.32
C HIS A 256 -12.72 -6.26 -6.32
N THR A 257 -12.07 -5.10 -6.40
CA THR A 257 -11.10 -4.67 -5.39
C THR A 257 -11.79 -4.24 -4.09
N PHE A 258 -12.93 -3.58 -4.17
CA PHE A 258 -13.69 -3.23 -2.95
C PHE A 258 -14.20 -4.47 -2.24
N LEU A 259 -14.79 -5.42 -2.96
CA LEU A 259 -15.58 -6.52 -2.39
C LEU A 259 -15.35 -7.82 -3.16
N ARG A 260 -15.22 -8.92 -2.41
CA ARG A 260 -15.26 -10.27 -2.93
C ARG A 260 -16.67 -10.86 -2.77
N PRO A 261 -17.24 -11.50 -3.79
CA PRO A 261 -18.56 -12.12 -3.69
C PRO A 261 -18.51 -13.44 -2.91
N ASN A 262 -19.56 -13.71 -2.13
CA ASN A 262 -19.81 -14.99 -1.45
C ASN A 262 -21.28 -15.37 -1.61
N TYR A 263 -21.74 -15.52 -2.87
CA TYR A 263 -23.16 -15.75 -3.18
C TYR A 263 -23.68 -17.11 -2.68
N GLU A 264 -22.85 -18.14 -2.74
CA GLU A 264 -23.25 -19.48 -2.34
C GLU A 264 -23.48 -19.62 -0.83
N GLY A 265 -22.79 -18.82 -0.02
CA GLY A 265 -22.99 -18.79 1.43
C GLY A 265 -24.18 -17.97 1.86
N TYR A 266 -24.63 -17.03 1.01
CA TYR A 266 -25.64 -16.06 1.35
C TYR A 266 -27.07 -16.62 1.22
N GLY A 267 -27.86 -16.44 2.30
CA GLY A 267 -29.29 -16.84 2.27
C GLY A 267 -29.56 -18.35 2.23
N SER A 268 -28.50 -19.19 2.34
CA SER A 268 -28.73 -20.62 2.45
C SER A 268 -29.36 -20.94 3.80
N ALA A 269 -30.51 -21.61 3.79
CA ALA A 269 -31.16 -22.17 4.98
C ALA A 269 -30.33 -23.28 5.66
N ASN A 270 -29.14 -23.56 5.12
CA ASN A 270 -28.28 -24.62 5.63
C ASN A 270 -27.01 -23.99 6.30
N PRO A 271 -27.05 -23.78 7.64
CA PRO A 271 -25.90 -23.26 8.40
C PRO A 271 -24.70 -24.23 8.42
N GLU A 272 -24.87 -25.48 7.94
CA GLU A 272 -23.78 -26.46 7.87
C GLU A 272 -23.01 -26.42 6.54
N LYS A 273 -23.37 -25.55 5.59
CA LYS A 273 -22.64 -25.44 4.32
C LYS A 273 -21.20 -25.00 4.61
N LYS A 274 -20.27 -25.90 4.35
CA LYS A 274 -18.84 -25.66 4.55
C LYS A 274 -18.36 -24.55 3.61
N ILE A 275 -17.53 -23.65 4.14
CA ILE A 275 -16.81 -22.65 3.35
C ILE A 275 -15.94 -23.40 2.33
N ASP A 276 -15.99 -22.95 1.08
CA ASP A 276 -15.06 -23.42 0.07
C ASP A 276 -13.65 -22.86 0.36
N ARG A 277 -12.79 -23.73 0.85
CA ARG A 277 -11.42 -23.37 1.20
C ARG A 277 -10.49 -23.19 0.00
N ILE A 278 -10.92 -23.52 -1.20
CA ILE A 278 -10.16 -23.35 -2.44
C ILE A 278 -10.32 -21.91 -2.93
N THR A 279 -11.56 -21.45 -3.05
CA THR A 279 -11.86 -20.11 -3.61
C THR A 279 -12.02 -19.03 -2.53
N HIS A 280 -12.43 -19.40 -1.30
CA HIS A 280 -12.68 -18.48 -0.19
C HIS A 280 -11.93 -18.90 1.10
N PRO A 281 -10.60 -19.11 1.04
CA PRO A 281 -9.83 -19.56 2.20
C PRO A 281 -9.76 -18.53 3.32
N ASP A 282 -10.00 -17.28 3.00
CA ASP A 282 -9.93 -16.09 3.85
C ASP A 282 -11.27 -15.66 4.45
N LEU A 283 -12.34 -16.36 4.16
CA LEU A 283 -13.65 -16.13 4.77
C LEU A 283 -13.66 -16.67 6.20
N ASP A 284 -14.03 -15.81 7.16
CA ASP A 284 -14.14 -16.21 8.56
C ASP A 284 -15.35 -17.13 8.77
N ALA A 285 -15.08 -18.37 9.16
CA ALA A 285 -16.12 -19.38 9.39
C ALA A 285 -17.03 -19.06 10.61
N SER A 286 -16.59 -18.20 11.51
CA SER A 286 -17.37 -17.78 12.68
C SER A 286 -18.35 -16.64 12.35
N MET A 287 -18.16 -15.95 11.22
CA MET A 287 -19.05 -14.88 10.80
C MET A 287 -20.33 -15.47 10.19
N PRO A 288 -21.51 -14.99 10.60
CA PRO A 288 -22.75 -15.42 9.96
C PRO A 288 -22.72 -15.02 8.48
N ASN A 289 -23.18 -15.92 7.60
CA ASN A 289 -23.35 -15.67 6.16
C ASN A 289 -24.51 -14.69 5.90
N THR A 290 -24.43 -13.50 6.51
CA THR A 290 -25.48 -12.47 6.44
C THR A 290 -25.31 -11.56 5.23
N HIS A 291 -24.13 -11.58 4.59
CA HIS A 291 -23.82 -10.68 3.48
C HIS A 291 -23.27 -11.44 2.27
N PRO A 292 -23.68 -11.05 1.05
CA PRO A 292 -23.20 -11.66 -0.18
C PRO A 292 -21.77 -11.20 -0.57
N PHE A 293 -21.18 -10.31 0.20
CA PHE A 293 -19.85 -9.72 -0.07
C PHE A 293 -19.02 -9.62 1.20
N TYR A 294 -17.70 -9.68 1.03
CA TYR A 294 -16.74 -9.48 2.12
C TYR A 294 -15.40 -8.96 1.59
N ARG A 295 -14.48 -8.54 2.48
CA ARG A 295 -13.09 -8.24 2.18
C ARG A 295 -12.27 -8.41 3.47
N SER A 296 -11.41 -9.44 3.52
CA SER A 296 -10.73 -9.87 4.74
C SER A 296 -9.42 -9.15 5.04
N GLU A 297 -8.80 -8.50 4.05
CA GLU A 297 -7.44 -7.99 4.15
C GLU A 297 -7.32 -6.82 5.14
N ALA A 298 -8.34 -5.96 5.21
CA ALA A 298 -8.31 -4.82 6.13
C ALA A 298 -8.23 -5.24 7.61
N PRO A 299 -9.09 -6.15 8.15
CA PRO A 299 -8.96 -6.65 9.52
C PRO A 299 -7.73 -7.55 9.73
N ARG A 300 -7.31 -8.32 8.74
CA ARG A 300 -6.07 -9.12 8.83
C ARG A 300 -4.85 -8.22 9.03
N THR A 301 -4.77 -7.12 8.30
CA THR A 301 -3.70 -6.13 8.45
C THR A 301 -3.81 -5.39 9.78
N PHE A 302 -5.03 -5.00 10.21
CA PHE A 302 -5.24 -4.34 11.50
C PHE A 302 -4.71 -5.18 12.68
N ASN A 303 -5.00 -6.49 12.68
CA ASN A 303 -4.55 -7.40 13.73
C ASN A 303 -3.02 -7.53 13.81
N ARG A 304 -2.29 -7.16 12.75
CA ARG A 304 -0.83 -7.19 12.68
C ARG A 304 -0.16 -5.83 12.88
N LEU A 305 -0.91 -4.74 13.01
CA LEU A 305 -0.35 -3.42 13.32
C LEU A 305 0.57 -3.41 14.56
N PRO A 306 0.31 -4.19 15.63
CA PRO A 306 1.23 -4.27 16.77
C PRO A 306 2.65 -4.71 16.41
N GLU A 307 2.84 -5.52 15.36
CA GLU A 307 4.15 -6.04 14.92
C GLU A 307 4.92 -5.01 14.04
N LEU A 308 4.32 -3.89 13.67
CA LEU A 308 4.88 -2.97 12.69
C LEU A 308 6.10 -2.23 13.24
N ARG A 309 7.25 -2.43 12.59
CA ARG A 309 8.55 -1.95 13.05
C ARG A 309 8.92 -0.54 12.59
N PRO A 310 8.69 -0.11 11.34
CA PRO A 310 8.93 1.29 10.96
C PRO A 310 8.03 2.22 11.75
N SER A 311 8.47 3.47 11.94
CA SER A 311 7.59 4.52 12.44
C SER A 311 6.49 4.85 11.42
N VAL A 312 5.39 5.45 11.89
CA VAL A 312 4.23 5.71 11.04
C VAL A 312 3.64 7.10 11.29
N LEU A 313 3.49 7.86 10.22
CA LEU A 313 2.61 9.03 10.16
C LEU A 313 1.29 8.61 9.54
N TYR A 314 0.19 8.80 10.25
CA TYR A 314 -1.16 8.72 9.71
C TYR A 314 -1.66 10.13 9.40
N ILE A 315 -2.19 10.35 8.20
CA ILE A 315 -2.88 11.57 7.80
C ILE A 315 -4.32 11.18 7.47
N PHE A 316 -5.27 11.73 8.21
CA PHE A 316 -6.70 11.46 8.07
C PHE A 316 -7.43 12.68 7.52
N GLY A 317 -8.55 12.46 6.83
CA GLY A 317 -9.49 13.52 6.47
C GLY A 317 -10.64 13.60 7.48
N SER A 318 -11.00 14.80 7.95
CA SER A 318 -12.09 14.95 8.94
C SER A 318 -13.47 14.64 8.36
N GLU A 319 -13.62 14.69 7.02
CA GLU A 319 -14.86 14.35 6.30
C GLU A 319 -14.77 12.95 5.63
N SER A 320 -13.80 12.11 6.01
CA SER A 320 -13.65 10.79 5.43
C SER A 320 -14.74 9.82 5.89
N GLU A 321 -15.42 9.20 4.95
CA GLU A 321 -16.42 8.15 5.21
C GLU A 321 -15.77 6.80 5.60
N VAL A 322 -14.48 6.63 5.29
CA VAL A 322 -13.72 5.40 5.54
C VAL A 322 -13.09 5.39 6.93
N SER A 323 -12.84 6.56 7.49
CA SER A 323 -12.15 6.77 8.75
C SER A 323 -13.04 7.56 9.71
N GLY A 324 -13.53 6.93 10.77
CA GLY A 324 -14.13 7.63 11.90
C GLY A 324 -13.13 7.76 13.05
N ASP A 325 -13.32 8.72 13.96
CA ASP A 325 -12.41 8.98 15.08
C ASP A 325 -12.09 7.73 15.90
N ASP A 326 -13.08 6.88 16.16
CA ASP A 326 -12.89 5.61 16.87
C ASP A 326 -11.95 4.64 16.13
N PHE A 327 -12.07 4.53 14.80
CA PHE A 327 -11.19 3.67 14.00
C PHE A 327 -9.79 4.26 13.87
N ASN A 328 -9.68 5.58 13.79
CA ASN A 328 -8.40 6.27 13.70
C ASN A 328 -7.61 6.10 15.00
N GLU A 329 -8.26 6.31 16.14
CA GLU A 329 -7.63 6.12 17.43
C GLU A 329 -7.21 4.67 17.68
N LYS A 330 -8.02 3.68 17.27
CA LYS A 330 -7.66 2.26 17.35
C LYS A 330 -6.41 1.92 16.50
N LYS A 331 -6.29 2.48 15.27
CA LYS A 331 -5.10 2.31 14.44
C LYS A 331 -3.85 2.88 15.12
N LEU A 332 -3.96 4.13 15.61
CA LEU A 332 -2.86 4.82 16.29
C LEU A 332 -2.41 4.11 17.56
N ALA A 333 -3.38 3.60 18.35
CA ALA A 333 -3.09 2.88 19.59
C ALA A 333 -2.48 1.50 19.36
N ALA A 334 -2.90 0.80 18.29
CA ALA A 334 -2.43 -0.57 18.01
C ALA A 334 -1.07 -0.62 17.33
N THR A 335 -0.68 0.44 16.61
CA THR A 335 0.51 0.40 15.75
C THR A 335 1.80 0.32 16.58
N GLY A 336 2.60 -0.73 16.32
CA GLY A 336 3.97 -0.88 16.82
C GLY A 336 4.11 -1.27 18.29
N ILE A 337 3.03 -1.60 19.00
CA ILE A 337 3.07 -1.88 20.45
C ILE A 337 3.39 -3.33 20.80
N GLY A 338 3.41 -4.23 19.82
CA GLY A 338 3.62 -5.66 20.04
C GLY A 338 5.07 -6.09 19.88
N LEU A 339 5.28 -7.39 19.96
CA LEU A 339 6.60 -8.00 19.78
C LEU A 339 7.13 -7.71 18.37
N GLY A 340 8.34 -7.16 18.29
CA GLY A 340 8.98 -6.76 17.03
C GLY A 340 8.54 -5.41 16.49
N GLY A 341 7.56 -4.76 17.12
CA GLY A 341 7.08 -3.43 16.76
C GLY A 341 8.01 -2.28 17.15
N SER A 342 7.61 -1.07 16.80
CA SER A 342 8.42 0.16 16.98
C SER A 342 8.39 0.75 18.40
N GLY A 343 7.54 0.27 19.28
CA GLY A 343 7.21 0.90 20.56
C GLY A 343 6.01 1.87 20.51
N GLY A 344 5.49 2.14 19.32
CA GLY A 344 4.26 2.91 19.11
C GLY A 344 4.36 4.38 19.50
N ARG A 345 3.23 4.95 19.92
CA ARG A 345 3.14 6.36 20.36
C ARG A 345 4.04 6.69 21.56
N ALA A 346 4.20 5.75 22.48
CA ALA A 346 5.00 5.96 23.67
C ALA A 346 6.46 6.30 23.35
N GLU A 347 6.98 5.70 22.27
CA GLU A 347 8.35 5.94 21.79
C GLU A 347 8.40 7.02 20.67
N GLY A 348 7.32 7.78 20.48
CA GLY A 348 7.23 8.80 19.43
C GLY A 348 7.30 8.24 18.02
N ARG A 349 7.01 6.94 17.84
CA ARG A 349 7.09 6.25 16.54
C ARG A 349 5.80 6.29 15.73
N VAL A 350 4.72 6.77 16.32
CA VAL A 350 3.40 6.87 15.67
C VAL A 350 2.81 8.24 15.92
N LYS A 351 2.45 8.93 14.84
CA LYS A 351 1.79 10.24 14.86
C LYS A 351 0.53 10.19 14.01
N GLY A 352 -0.55 10.82 14.46
CA GLY A 352 -1.76 11.09 13.69
C GLY A 352 -1.93 12.58 13.44
N VAL A 353 -2.36 12.93 12.23
CA VAL A 353 -2.74 14.28 11.82
C VAL A 353 -4.09 14.19 11.12
N THR A 354 -5.05 15.05 11.48
CA THR A 354 -6.34 15.17 10.79
C THR A 354 -6.40 16.47 10.01
N LEU A 355 -6.70 16.38 8.72
CA LEU A 355 -6.86 17.54 7.84
C LEU A 355 -8.32 17.95 7.81
N GLU A 356 -8.64 19.11 8.41
CA GLU A 356 -9.99 19.65 8.48
C GLU A 356 -10.57 19.98 7.11
N GLY A 357 -11.86 19.60 6.89
CA GLY A 357 -12.63 19.83 5.68
C GLY A 357 -12.22 18.95 4.50
N ILE A 358 -11.44 17.90 4.73
CA ILE A 358 -10.91 17.00 3.68
C ILE A 358 -11.56 15.63 3.80
N GLY A 359 -11.95 15.08 2.64
CA GLY A 359 -12.51 13.73 2.53
C GLY A 359 -11.45 12.63 2.51
N HIS A 360 -11.88 11.46 2.03
CA HIS A 360 -10.99 10.29 1.90
C HIS A 360 -9.82 10.50 0.92
N LEU A 361 -10.03 11.33 -0.11
CA LEU A 361 -9.07 11.49 -1.20
C LEU A 361 -8.01 12.56 -0.92
N ILE A 362 -7.32 12.43 0.19
CA ILE A 362 -6.34 13.38 0.73
C ILE A 362 -5.29 13.79 -0.31
N ALA A 363 -4.73 12.83 -1.05
CA ALA A 363 -3.72 13.11 -2.08
C ALA A 363 -4.26 13.87 -3.30
N MET A 364 -5.58 13.93 -3.47
CA MET A 364 -6.27 14.63 -4.55
C MET A 364 -6.84 16.00 -4.10
N GLU A 365 -7.32 16.08 -2.86
CA GLU A 365 -8.01 17.24 -2.33
C GLU A 365 -7.09 18.24 -1.60
N ALA A 366 -6.05 17.72 -0.92
CA ALA A 366 -5.19 18.49 -0.02
C ALA A 366 -3.69 18.32 -0.32
N VAL A 367 -3.30 18.41 -1.59
CA VAL A 367 -1.95 18.10 -2.09
C VAL A 367 -0.85 18.80 -1.30
N GLU A 368 -0.92 20.14 -1.21
CA GLU A 368 0.09 20.96 -0.52
C GLU A 368 0.16 20.65 0.98
N ARG A 369 -1.00 20.57 1.66
CA ARG A 369 -1.06 20.25 3.10
C ARG A 369 -0.46 18.89 3.39
N THR A 370 -0.74 17.90 2.53
CA THR A 370 -0.17 16.55 2.62
C THR A 370 1.34 16.56 2.44
N ALA A 371 1.86 17.33 1.47
CA ALA A 371 3.29 17.48 1.25
C ALA A 371 4.01 18.11 2.45
N ILE A 372 3.40 19.11 3.10
CA ILE A 372 3.96 19.79 4.28
C ILE A 372 4.08 18.81 5.46
N GLU A 373 2.98 18.12 5.82
CA GLU A 373 2.99 17.16 6.93
C GLU A 373 3.95 15.98 6.67
N THR A 374 3.95 15.48 5.44
CA THR A 374 4.87 14.42 5.00
C THR A 374 6.32 14.85 5.13
N SER A 375 6.68 16.07 4.70
CA SER A 375 8.06 16.56 4.73
C SER A 375 8.57 16.80 6.13
N SER A 376 7.74 17.38 7.00
CA SER A 376 8.07 17.58 8.42
C SER A 376 8.33 16.23 9.12
N TRP A 377 7.54 15.21 8.81
CA TRP A 377 7.72 13.87 9.36
C TRP A 377 9.00 13.20 8.82
N ILE A 378 9.24 13.27 7.51
CA ILE A 378 10.45 12.72 6.89
C ILE A 378 11.70 13.31 7.51
N GLU A 379 11.77 14.63 7.72
CA GLU A 379 12.92 15.32 8.33
C GLU A 379 13.23 14.72 9.71
N SER A 380 12.23 14.60 10.59
CA SER A 380 12.42 14.07 11.94
C SER A 380 12.82 12.60 11.94
N GLU A 381 12.21 11.78 11.07
CA GLU A 381 12.50 10.35 10.98
C GLU A 381 13.86 10.07 10.34
N LEU A 382 14.30 10.90 9.39
CA LEU A 382 15.62 10.81 8.78
C LEU A 382 16.73 11.16 9.78
N GLU A 383 16.50 12.15 10.63
CA GLU A 383 17.42 12.48 11.72
C GLU A 383 17.56 11.32 12.72
N ARG A 384 16.43 10.72 13.12
CA ARG A 384 16.41 9.55 14.00
C ARG A 384 17.13 8.37 13.37
N TRP A 385 16.84 8.05 12.12
CA TRP A 385 17.45 6.96 11.37
C TRP A 385 18.98 7.11 11.33
N ARG A 386 19.49 8.32 11.07
CA ARG A 386 20.93 8.57 11.08
C ARG A 386 21.57 8.28 12.44
N LYS A 387 20.93 8.70 13.53
CA LYS A 387 21.42 8.42 14.89
C LYS A 387 21.43 6.92 15.18
N GLU A 388 20.37 6.21 14.85
CA GLU A 388 20.25 4.77 15.06
C GLU A 388 21.27 3.96 14.22
N GLU A 389 21.47 4.33 12.95
CA GLU A 389 22.50 3.68 12.11
C GLU A 389 23.91 3.94 12.67
N ASP A 390 24.21 5.14 13.11
CA ASP A 390 25.51 5.46 13.71
C ASP A 390 25.76 4.70 15.02
N GLU A 391 24.75 4.52 15.87
CA GLU A 391 24.88 3.82 17.15
C GLU A 391 25.24 2.35 16.99
N TRP A 392 24.45 1.60 16.20
CA TRP A 392 24.71 0.18 16.03
C TRP A 392 25.95 -0.09 15.20
N GLU A 393 26.30 0.79 14.25
CA GLU A 393 27.50 0.64 13.43
C GLU A 393 28.79 0.89 14.22
N LYS A 394 28.82 1.83 15.19
CA LYS A 394 30.00 2.11 16.02
C LYS A 394 30.56 0.85 16.68
N ASP A 395 29.68 0.06 17.30
CA ASP A 395 30.06 -1.20 17.94
C ASP A 395 30.45 -2.29 16.93
N TRP A 396 29.84 -2.27 15.76
CA TRP A 396 29.98 -3.32 14.76
C TRP A 396 31.15 -3.11 13.78
N ARG A 397 31.42 -1.86 13.34
CA ARG A 397 32.44 -1.55 12.32
C ARG A 397 33.84 -1.97 12.75
N GLY A 398 34.19 -1.77 14.01
CA GLY A 398 35.53 -2.11 14.54
C GLY A 398 35.83 -3.57 14.71
N LYS A 399 34.81 -4.46 14.67
CA LYS A 399 34.99 -5.90 14.89
C LYS A 399 35.54 -6.58 13.65
N SER A 400 36.47 -7.52 13.88
CA SER A 400 36.98 -8.43 12.84
C SER A 400 35.87 -9.35 12.30
N LEU A 401 36.05 -9.93 11.11
CA LEU A 401 35.09 -10.88 10.54
C LEU A 401 34.88 -12.10 11.47
N LYS A 402 35.94 -12.54 12.14
CA LYS A 402 35.90 -13.64 13.12
C LYS A 402 34.98 -13.30 14.30
N GLU A 403 35.06 -12.07 14.83
CA GLU A 403 34.20 -11.62 15.92
C GLU A 403 32.74 -11.46 15.45
N LYS A 404 32.54 -10.97 14.22
CA LYS A 404 31.21 -10.79 13.63
C LYS A 404 30.47 -12.10 13.34
N GLN A 405 31.22 -13.19 13.06
CA GLN A 405 30.66 -14.49 12.71
C GLN A 405 30.81 -15.54 13.81
N GLY A 406 31.68 -15.27 14.79
CA GLY A 406 32.06 -16.23 15.82
C GLY A 406 31.07 -16.31 16.98
N ILE A 407 31.09 -17.44 17.67
CA ILE A 407 30.41 -17.61 18.96
C ILE A 407 31.27 -16.95 20.04
N THR A 408 30.73 -15.98 20.77
CA THR A 408 31.43 -15.25 21.83
C THR A 408 31.62 -16.10 23.08
N GLU A 409 32.62 -15.77 23.92
CA GLU A 409 32.80 -16.41 25.22
C GLU A 409 31.60 -16.17 26.16
N GLN A 410 30.99 -14.99 26.07
CA GLN A 410 29.77 -14.68 26.80
C GLN A 410 28.62 -15.63 26.42
N TRP A 411 28.44 -15.92 25.11
CA TRP A 411 27.49 -16.93 24.66
C TRP A 411 27.73 -18.29 25.27
N LYS A 412 29.01 -18.77 25.22
CA LYS A 412 29.42 -20.08 25.77
C LYS A 412 29.13 -20.17 27.27
N GLN A 413 29.44 -19.08 28.01
CA GLN A 413 29.15 -18.98 29.43
C GLN A 413 27.65 -19.05 29.72
N ALA A 414 26.84 -18.27 28.98
CA ALA A 414 25.38 -18.27 29.11
C ALA A 414 24.74 -19.64 28.78
N MET A 415 25.36 -20.42 27.89
CA MET A 415 24.96 -21.79 27.60
C MET A 415 25.42 -22.81 28.66
N GLY A 416 26.06 -22.38 29.77
CA GLY A 416 26.51 -23.23 30.87
C GLY A 416 27.89 -23.92 30.66
N GLY A 417 28.67 -23.41 29.69
CA GLY A 417 30.00 -23.97 29.36
C GLY A 417 29.96 -25.25 28.54
N ASP A 418 31.14 -25.84 28.28
CA ASP A 418 31.25 -27.10 27.50
C ASP A 418 30.73 -28.31 28.34
N PRO A 419 29.61 -28.93 27.93
CA PRO A 419 29.05 -30.05 28.67
C PRO A 419 29.99 -31.29 28.72
N ARG A 420 31.00 -31.33 27.86
CA ARG A 420 32.03 -32.38 27.83
C ARG A 420 33.15 -32.12 28.82
N ALA A 421 33.36 -30.87 29.26
CA ALA A 421 34.40 -30.54 30.25
C ALA A 421 34.13 -31.20 31.60
N LYS A 422 32.88 -31.26 32.04
CA LYS A 422 32.47 -31.93 33.29
C LYS A 422 32.68 -33.45 33.32
N LYS A 423 32.87 -34.12 32.18
CA LYS A 423 33.16 -35.56 32.11
C LYS A 423 34.64 -35.87 32.24
N ARG A 424 35.54 -34.89 32.13
CA ARG A 424 37.00 -35.08 32.25
C ARG A 424 37.53 -35.03 33.69
N GLU A 425 36.70 -34.57 34.64
CA GLU A 425 37.07 -34.46 36.07
C GLU A 425 36.58 -35.64 36.93
N LYS A 426 36.39 -36.83 36.40
CA LYS A 426 36.24 -38.01 37.28
C LYS A 426 37.62 -38.40 37.77
N PRO A 427 37.91 -38.32 39.07
CA PRO A 427 39.19 -38.80 39.60
C PRO A 427 39.32 -40.28 39.34
N SER A 428 40.48 -40.70 38.86
CA SER A 428 40.87 -42.08 38.85
C SER A 428 40.81 -42.59 40.30
N LYS A 429 39.96 -43.56 40.58
CA LYS A 429 40.03 -44.30 41.80
C LYS A 429 41.34 -45.11 41.79
N LEU A 430 42.27 -44.74 42.67
CA LEU A 430 43.27 -45.58 43.17
C LEU A 430 42.68 -46.70 44.02
#